data_e1c02715182f8af1dcfbefad0b4dafe3
#
_entry.id   e1c02715182f8af1dcfbefad0b4dafe3
#
_cell.length_a   1.000
_cell.length_b   1.000
_cell.length_c   1.000
_cell.angle_alpha   90.00
_cell.angle_beta   90.00
_cell.angle_gamma   90.00
#
_symmetry.space_group_name_H-M   'P 1'
#
loop_
_entity.id
_entity.type
_entity.pdbx_description
1 polymer ?
#
loop_
_entity_poly.entity_id
_entity_poly.type
_entity_poly.pdbx_seq_one_letter_code
_entity_poly.pdbx_strand_id
1 'polypeptide(L)'
;MSDNKIKLCALTTISKTMDWFIVDNMRNLAKNGYEVTLVCNMDDGFAERNQDYAKCINLPMSRGTSIGDLIKMPWKLYRLFKREKFDVVYYTTPNVSLYAAIAGWLAGIKCRFYNQCGLRYVSFDGKKRTIFKAIEKFTCKLSTTVREQSPMNRQFAIDEGLCPAEKISVVGIGGTIGVSLEQVDSFDKNEAKSTLRRKYGIPVDGFVYGYVGRVNADKGINELITAFCQLQKKHDDVNLVLVGMLDDANPITPENLQIAKDNDHIFLTGNVPPSEVYQHMSMFDVLTHPTYREGFGKVLQEAMGVGLPIITTNVPGPSEVVENGVSGVLVKDHDSADLLEKMELMYQDAEYRMSIAKAGRKRAETYFDRPIMLNNILEDLNKTLGV
;
A
#
# COMPACT_ATOMS: atom_id res chain seq x y z
N MET A 1 37.35 13.72 -6.52
CA MET A 1 36.45 13.25 -5.46
C MET A 1 36.22 11.76 -5.70
N SER A 2 36.47 10.89 -4.74
CA SER A 2 36.44 9.44 -4.95
C SER A 2 35.03 9.00 -5.34
N ASP A 3 34.95 8.28 -6.47
CA ASP A 3 33.75 7.64 -7.03
C ASP A 3 33.17 6.51 -6.15
N ASN A 4 33.11 6.73 -4.85
CA ASN A 4 32.63 5.69 -3.92
C ASN A 4 31.09 5.77 -3.85
N LYS A 5 30.42 5.04 -4.72
CA LYS A 5 28.94 4.94 -4.71
C LYS A 5 28.48 4.41 -3.35
N ILE A 6 27.41 4.99 -2.83
CA ILE A 6 26.78 4.54 -1.60
C ILE A 6 26.13 3.17 -1.83
N LYS A 7 26.59 2.16 -1.07
CA LYS A 7 26.08 0.79 -1.17
C LYS A 7 24.82 0.61 -0.34
N LEU A 8 23.70 0.39 -1.00
CA LEU A 8 22.38 0.21 -0.37
C LEU A 8 21.86 -1.22 -0.57
N CYS A 9 21.45 -1.85 0.53
CA CYS A 9 20.74 -3.12 0.51
C CYS A 9 19.28 -2.93 0.86
N ALA A 10 18.36 -3.23 -0.07
CA ALA A 10 16.93 -3.21 0.17
C ALA A 10 16.40 -4.62 0.44
N LEU A 11 15.60 -4.77 1.51
CA LEU A 11 15.11 -6.07 1.97
C LEU A 11 13.60 -6.11 2.13
N THR A 12 12.98 -7.14 1.56
CA THR A 12 11.59 -7.55 1.83
C THR A 12 11.53 -9.06 2.04
N THR A 13 10.41 -9.56 2.58
CA THR A 13 10.26 -11.01 2.76
C THR A 13 10.16 -11.76 1.44
N ILE A 14 9.46 -11.18 0.45
CA ILE A 14 9.21 -11.82 -0.86
C ILE A 14 9.32 -10.80 -2.00
N SER A 15 9.66 -11.30 -3.21
CA SER A 15 9.77 -10.53 -4.46
C SER A 15 8.51 -9.72 -4.78
N LYS A 16 7.33 -10.29 -4.63
CA LYS A 16 6.06 -9.62 -4.93
C LYS A 16 5.86 -8.32 -4.15
N THR A 17 6.28 -8.29 -2.87
CA THR A 17 6.25 -7.06 -2.07
C THR A 17 7.33 -6.07 -2.53
N MET A 18 8.49 -6.57 -2.93
CA MET A 18 9.58 -5.77 -3.49
C MET A 18 9.11 -5.06 -4.77
N ASP A 19 8.55 -5.81 -5.73
CA ASP A 19 8.03 -5.30 -7.01
C ASP A 19 6.96 -4.22 -6.80
N TRP A 20 6.06 -4.40 -5.85
CA TRP A 20 4.90 -3.52 -5.72
C TRP A 20 5.18 -2.21 -4.97
N PHE A 21 6.18 -2.18 -4.10
CA PHE A 21 6.38 -1.05 -3.18
C PHE A 21 7.80 -0.51 -3.11
N ILE A 22 8.80 -1.24 -3.63
CA ILE A 22 10.21 -0.91 -3.38
C ILE A 22 11.00 -0.72 -4.68
N VAL A 23 10.75 -1.53 -5.71
CA VAL A 23 11.56 -1.55 -6.95
C VAL A 23 11.67 -0.17 -7.60
N ASP A 24 10.57 0.58 -7.75
CA ASP A 24 10.60 1.89 -8.38
C ASP A 24 11.50 2.88 -7.62
N ASN A 25 11.42 2.85 -6.28
CA ASN A 25 12.29 3.66 -5.44
C ASN A 25 13.76 3.25 -5.59
N MET A 26 14.05 1.94 -5.55
CA MET A 26 15.43 1.44 -5.70
C MET A 26 16.01 1.75 -7.07
N ARG A 27 15.20 1.66 -8.12
CA ARG A 27 15.59 2.06 -9.49
C ARG A 27 15.89 3.56 -9.57
N ASN A 28 15.11 4.40 -8.90
CA ASN A 28 15.37 5.82 -8.82
C ASN A 28 16.68 6.13 -8.06
N LEU A 29 16.91 5.46 -6.94
CA LEU A 29 18.17 5.60 -6.19
C LEU A 29 19.38 5.16 -7.01
N ALA A 30 19.29 4.06 -7.76
CA ALA A 30 20.36 3.60 -8.63
C ALA A 30 20.71 4.63 -9.73
N LYS A 31 19.70 5.27 -10.34
CA LYS A 31 19.89 6.37 -11.30
C LYS A 31 20.57 7.60 -10.67
N ASN A 32 20.45 7.76 -9.36
CA ASN A 32 21.02 8.88 -8.60
C ASN A 32 22.29 8.49 -7.81
N GLY A 33 23.04 7.49 -8.31
CA GLY A 33 24.40 7.20 -7.84
C GLY A 33 24.51 6.17 -6.72
N TYR A 34 23.41 5.50 -6.33
CA TYR A 34 23.48 4.40 -5.37
C TYR A 34 23.84 3.06 -6.04
N GLU A 35 24.64 2.22 -5.37
CA GLU A 35 24.86 0.84 -5.74
C GLU A 35 23.83 -0.03 -5.01
N VAL A 36 22.78 -0.47 -5.72
CA VAL A 36 21.63 -1.14 -5.13
C VAL A 36 21.80 -2.66 -5.13
N THR A 37 21.49 -3.28 -3.99
CA THR A 37 21.33 -4.72 -3.85
C THR A 37 19.94 -5.03 -3.33
N LEU A 38 19.20 -5.92 -4.01
CA LEU A 38 17.87 -6.38 -3.61
C LEU A 38 17.97 -7.76 -2.97
N VAL A 39 17.37 -7.93 -1.79
CA VAL A 39 17.39 -9.20 -1.03
C VAL A 39 15.97 -9.59 -0.63
N CYS A 40 15.48 -10.71 -1.12
CA CYS A 40 14.18 -11.28 -0.76
C CYS A 40 14.12 -12.77 -1.10
N ASN A 41 13.03 -13.44 -0.73
CA ASN A 41 12.68 -14.73 -1.33
C ASN A 41 12.12 -14.46 -2.73
N MET A 42 12.89 -14.81 -3.76
CA MET A 42 12.63 -14.45 -5.15
C MET A 42 11.73 -15.47 -5.84
N ASP A 43 10.83 -14.99 -6.69
CA ASP A 43 10.16 -15.79 -7.72
C ASP A 43 11.03 -15.92 -8.97
N ASP A 44 10.58 -16.77 -9.89
CA ASP A 44 11.23 -16.94 -11.18
C ASP A 44 11.14 -15.62 -11.99
N GLY A 45 12.27 -15.21 -12.54
CA GLY A 45 12.39 -13.99 -13.36
C GLY A 45 12.58 -12.69 -12.57
N PHE A 46 12.56 -12.70 -11.20
CA PHE A 46 12.77 -11.46 -10.44
C PHE A 46 14.17 -10.85 -10.69
N ALA A 47 15.20 -11.69 -10.71
CA ALA A 47 16.56 -11.22 -10.94
C ALA A 47 16.71 -10.62 -12.35
N GLU A 48 16.16 -11.27 -13.37
CA GLU A 48 16.20 -10.83 -14.76
C GLU A 48 15.50 -9.47 -14.95
N ARG A 49 14.36 -9.25 -14.26
CA ARG A 49 13.63 -7.98 -14.33
C ARG A 49 14.38 -6.79 -13.72
N ASN A 50 15.37 -7.04 -12.86
CA ASN A 50 16.03 -6.01 -12.08
C ASN A 50 17.55 -5.93 -12.26
N GLN A 51 18.17 -6.83 -13.06
CA GLN A 51 19.62 -6.91 -13.24
C GLN A 51 20.26 -5.69 -13.92
N ASP A 52 19.46 -4.88 -14.59
CA ASP A 52 19.89 -3.66 -15.27
C ASP A 52 20.37 -2.56 -14.30
N TYR A 53 19.87 -2.57 -13.05
CA TYR A 53 20.20 -1.52 -12.08
C TYR A 53 20.59 -2.04 -10.69
N ALA A 54 20.33 -3.31 -10.38
CA ALA A 54 20.55 -3.85 -9.04
C ALA A 54 21.19 -5.25 -9.06
N LYS A 55 22.02 -5.51 -8.06
CA LYS A 55 22.44 -6.88 -7.73
C LYS A 55 21.29 -7.58 -6.99
N CYS A 56 20.88 -8.75 -7.44
CA CYS A 56 19.81 -9.53 -6.82
C CYS A 56 20.39 -10.72 -6.03
N ILE A 57 19.99 -10.88 -4.78
CA ILE A 57 20.43 -11.99 -3.91
C ILE A 57 19.20 -12.71 -3.37
N ASN A 58 19.00 -13.94 -3.83
CA ASN A 58 17.91 -14.78 -3.32
C ASN A 58 18.23 -15.26 -1.91
N LEU A 59 17.34 -14.92 -0.97
CA LEU A 59 17.40 -15.38 0.40
C LEU A 59 16.04 -15.95 0.81
N PRO A 60 15.87 -17.28 0.75
CA PRO A 60 14.61 -17.93 1.09
C PRO A 60 14.21 -17.61 2.54
N MET A 61 13.08 -16.95 2.68
CA MET A 61 12.46 -16.55 3.95
C MET A 61 10.99 -16.92 3.95
N SER A 62 10.48 -17.44 5.08
CA SER A 62 9.05 -17.72 5.22
C SER A 62 8.26 -16.49 5.60
N ARG A 63 6.99 -16.41 5.17
CA ARG A 63 6.03 -15.38 5.63
C ARG A 63 5.58 -15.58 7.08
N GLY A 64 5.72 -16.80 7.60
CA GLY A 64 5.35 -17.18 8.96
C GLY A 64 6.46 -16.89 9.98
N THR A 65 6.11 -16.97 11.27
CA THR A 65 7.07 -16.94 12.38
C THR A 65 7.59 -18.36 12.62
N SER A 66 8.77 -18.68 12.06
CA SER A 66 9.51 -19.87 12.41
C SER A 66 10.55 -19.51 13.49
N ILE A 67 10.55 -20.22 14.61
CA ILE A 67 11.55 -20.01 15.69
C ILE A 67 12.96 -20.22 15.14
N GLY A 68 13.15 -21.18 14.23
CA GLY A 68 14.44 -21.41 13.59
C GLY A 68 14.91 -20.22 12.74
N ASP A 69 14.01 -19.49 12.12
CA ASP A 69 14.33 -18.31 11.31
C ASP A 69 14.73 -17.11 12.16
N LEU A 70 14.25 -17.00 13.40
CA LEU A 70 14.65 -15.93 14.34
C LEU A 70 16.16 -15.95 14.65
N ILE A 71 16.81 -17.10 14.56
CA ILE A 71 18.26 -17.23 14.77
C ILE A 71 19.01 -17.30 13.44
N LYS A 72 18.54 -18.14 12.52
CA LYS A 72 19.24 -18.41 11.26
C LYS A 72 19.29 -17.20 10.33
N MET A 73 18.19 -16.41 10.23
CA MET A 73 18.13 -15.31 9.29
C MET A 73 18.98 -14.10 9.69
N PRO A 74 18.97 -13.62 10.96
CA PRO A 74 19.91 -12.58 11.39
C PRO A 74 21.37 -12.97 11.15
N TRP A 75 21.74 -14.25 11.38
CA TRP A 75 23.10 -14.72 11.13
C TRP A 75 23.48 -14.75 9.64
N LYS A 76 22.57 -15.22 8.77
CA LYS A 76 22.80 -15.19 7.31
C LYS A 76 22.95 -13.75 6.81
N LEU A 77 22.07 -12.84 7.25
CA LEU A 77 22.13 -11.43 6.90
C LEU A 77 23.39 -10.76 7.45
N TYR A 78 23.79 -11.05 8.70
CA TYR A 78 25.05 -10.55 9.27
C TYR A 78 26.25 -10.91 8.40
N ARG A 79 26.37 -12.19 7.97
CA ARG A 79 27.46 -12.63 7.09
C ARG A 79 27.40 -11.93 5.73
N LEU A 80 26.21 -11.75 5.16
CA LEU A 80 26.01 -10.99 3.94
C LEU A 80 26.48 -9.53 4.10
N PHE A 81 26.04 -8.86 5.16
CA PHE A 81 26.36 -7.46 5.41
C PHE A 81 27.87 -7.24 5.66
N LYS A 82 28.52 -8.14 6.35
CA LYS A 82 29.99 -8.10 6.55
C LYS A 82 30.75 -8.33 5.25
N ARG A 83 30.26 -9.18 4.35
CA ARG A 83 30.89 -9.46 3.06
C ARG A 83 30.74 -8.30 2.08
N GLU A 84 29.53 -7.78 1.93
CA GLU A 84 29.19 -6.77 0.91
C GLU A 84 29.52 -5.33 1.38
N LYS A 85 29.59 -5.09 2.69
CA LYS A 85 29.95 -3.79 3.33
C LYS A 85 29.01 -2.67 2.91
N PHE A 86 27.71 -2.85 3.14
CA PHE A 86 26.69 -1.84 2.85
C PHE A 86 26.82 -0.60 3.77
N ASP A 87 26.58 0.57 3.19
CA ASP A 87 26.47 1.84 3.92
C ASP A 87 25.06 1.99 4.52
N VAL A 88 24.05 1.50 3.74
CA VAL A 88 22.63 1.57 4.09
C VAL A 88 21.99 0.20 4.00
N VAL A 89 21.22 -0.17 5.01
CA VAL A 89 20.27 -1.27 4.94
C VAL A 89 18.84 -0.71 5.07
N TYR A 90 18.06 -0.86 4.01
CA TYR A 90 16.67 -0.41 3.90
C TYR A 90 15.76 -1.62 4.00
N TYR A 91 14.92 -1.70 4.99
CA TYR A 91 14.06 -2.85 5.21
C TYR A 91 12.62 -2.45 5.52
N THR A 92 11.73 -3.29 5.03
CA THR A 92 10.30 -3.20 5.26
C THR A 92 9.72 -4.61 5.38
N THR A 93 8.50 -4.78 5.82
CA THR A 93 7.82 -6.00 6.20
C THR A 93 8.28 -6.59 7.56
N PRO A 94 7.34 -7.01 8.42
CA PRO A 94 7.63 -7.24 9.85
C PRO A 94 8.77 -8.23 10.14
N ASN A 95 8.79 -9.39 9.47
CA ASN A 95 9.76 -10.44 9.80
C ASN A 95 11.18 -10.04 9.37
N VAL A 96 11.35 -9.63 8.10
CA VAL A 96 12.69 -9.28 7.59
C VAL A 96 13.23 -8.04 8.27
N SER A 97 12.36 -7.11 8.70
CA SER A 97 12.79 -5.89 9.39
C SER A 97 13.45 -6.22 10.73
N LEU A 98 12.89 -7.14 11.50
CA LEU A 98 13.54 -7.63 12.73
C LEU A 98 14.91 -8.26 12.44
N TYR A 99 14.97 -9.15 11.45
CA TYR A 99 16.21 -9.85 11.11
C TYR A 99 17.30 -8.89 10.60
N ALA A 100 16.93 -7.97 9.74
CA ALA A 100 17.83 -6.97 9.18
C ALA A 100 18.30 -5.94 10.22
N ALA A 101 17.42 -5.52 11.14
CA ALA A 101 17.78 -4.62 12.24
C ALA A 101 18.82 -5.25 13.17
N ILE A 102 18.62 -6.51 13.56
CA ILE A 102 19.58 -7.28 14.38
C ILE A 102 20.91 -7.43 13.63
N ALA A 103 20.86 -7.92 12.39
CA ALA A 103 22.05 -8.17 11.59
C ALA A 103 22.84 -6.88 11.29
N GLY A 104 22.15 -5.81 10.97
CA GLY A 104 22.75 -4.49 10.68
C GLY A 104 23.40 -3.88 11.91
N TRP A 105 22.76 -4.03 13.09
CA TRP A 105 23.35 -3.60 14.36
C TRP A 105 24.63 -4.39 14.67
N LEU A 106 24.60 -5.71 14.59
CA LEU A 106 25.76 -6.58 14.80
C LEU A 106 26.89 -6.32 13.78
N ALA A 107 26.54 -6.03 12.53
CA ALA A 107 27.52 -5.73 11.48
C ALA A 107 28.12 -4.33 11.59
N GLY A 108 27.58 -3.44 12.43
CA GLY A 108 28.01 -2.07 12.60
C GLY A 108 27.60 -1.13 11.46
N ILE A 109 26.51 -1.46 10.72
CA ILE A 109 26.01 -0.62 9.64
C ILE A 109 25.47 0.69 10.23
N LYS A 110 25.96 1.82 9.71
CA LYS A 110 25.64 3.15 10.25
C LYS A 110 24.20 3.59 9.95
N CYS A 111 23.70 3.32 8.75
CA CYS A 111 22.32 3.66 8.37
C CYS A 111 21.47 2.40 8.29
N ARG A 112 20.62 2.20 9.28
CA ARG A 112 19.63 1.11 9.37
C ARG A 112 18.24 1.72 9.27
N PHE A 113 17.76 1.79 8.04
CA PHE A 113 16.55 2.52 7.65
C PHE A 113 15.35 1.58 7.68
N TYR A 114 14.46 1.78 8.64
CA TYR A 114 13.22 1.02 8.76
C TYR A 114 12.06 1.78 8.10
N ASN A 115 11.59 1.28 6.97
CA ASN A 115 10.36 1.75 6.32
C ASN A 115 9.17 0.96 6.86
N GLN A 116 8.45 1.53 7.82
CA GLN A 116 7.36 0.90 8.55
C GLN A 116 6.06 1.04 7.76
N CYS A 117 5.63 -0.06 7.12
CA CYS A 117 4.43 -0.10 6.26
C CYS A 117 3.21 -0.67 7.01
N GLY A 118 2.87 -0.05 8.12
CA GLY A 118 1.76 -0.47 8.97
C GLY A 118 2.17 -1.36 10.15
N LEU A 119 1.35 -1.35 11.18
CA LEU A 119 1.62 -1.95 12.49
C LEU A 119 0.84 -3.26 12.65
N ARG A 120 1.49 -4.38 12.34
CA ARG A 120 0.84 -5.72 12.36
C ARG A 120 0.22 -6.07 13.71
N TYR A 121 0.81 -5.64 14.83
CA TYR A 121 0.34 -6.01 16.17
C TYR A 121 -1.03 -5.44 16.52
N VAL A 122 -1.46 -4.39 15.85
CA VAL A 122 -2.79 -3.78 16.05
C VAL A 122 -3.93 -4.74 15.71
N SER A 123 -3.67 -5.74 14.84
CA SER A 123 -4.63 -6.79 14.49
C SER A 123 -4.77 -7.91 15.50
N PHE A 124 -4.02 -7.88 16.58
CA PHE A 124 -3.98 -8.97 17.56
C PHE A 124 -4.45 -8.48 18.92
N ASP A 125 -5.01 -9.42 19.70
CA ASP A 125 -5.43 -9.18 21.07
C ASP A 125 -4.55 -9.93 22.08
N GLY A 126 -4.66 -9.56 23.34
CA GLY A 126 -4.05 -10.24 24.48
C GLY A 126 -2.53 -10.40 24.38
N LYS A 127 -2.02 -11.58 24.75
CA LYS A 127 -0.58 -11.89 24.80
C LYS A 127 0.08 -11.75 23.42
N LYS A 128 -0.63 -12.09 22.36
CA LYS A 128 -0.11 -11.98 20.98
C LYS A 128 0.17 -10.54 20.62
N ARG A 129 -0.75 -9.62 20.91
CA ARG A 129 -0.55 -8.18 20.73
C ARG A 129 0.70 -7.68 21.47
N THR A 130 0.85 -8.06 22.73
CA THR A 130 1.99 -7.64 23.57
C THR A 130 3.32 -8.11 22.99
N ILE A 131 3.40 -9.38 22.55
CA ILE A 131 4.62 -9.95 21.96
C ILE A 131 4.99 -9.22 20.65
N PHE A 132 4.04 -9.06 19.74
CA PHE A 132 4.31 -8.40 18.46
C PHE A 132 4.61 -6.91 18.63
N LYS A 133 3.99 -6.23 19.59
CA LYS A 133 4.34 -4.86 19.98
C LYS A 133 5.77 -4.74 20.49
N ALA A 134 6.19 -5.69 21.33
CA ALA A 134 7.57 -5.73 21.85
C ALA A 134 8.60 -5.97 20.72
N ILE A 135 8.29 -6.84 19.77
CA ILE A 135 9.11 -7.07 18.57
C ILE A 135 9.24 -5.78 17.75
N GLU A 136 8.14 -5.09 17.51
CA GLU A 136 8.12 -3.84 16.76
C GLU A 136 8.96 -2.77 17.44
N LYS A 137 8.76 -2.57 18.75
CA LYS A 137 9.57 -1.66 19.57
C LYS A 137 11.06 -2.00 19.52
N PHE A 138 11.41 -3.28 19.56
CA PHE A 138 12.80 -3.73 19.47
C PHE A 138 13.39 -3.47 18.09
N THR A 139 12.63 -3.69 17.01
CA THR A 139 13.04 -3.34 15.65
C THR A 139 13.31 -1.85 15.51
N CYS A 140 12.39 -1.01 15.98
CA CYS A 140 12.59 0.45 16.02
C CYS A 140 13.83 0.84 16.86
N LYS A 141 14.06 0.19 18.00
CA LYS A 141 15.24 0.47 18.85
C LYS A 141 16.55 0.20 18.11
N LEU A 142 16.66 -0.88 17.37
CA LEU A 142 17.86 -1.27 16.63
C LEU A 142 18.04 -0.48 15.32
N SER A 143 17.00 0.08 14.76
CA SER A 143 17.06 0.94 13.59
C SER A 143 17.70 2.29 13.95
N THR A 144 18.36 2.97 13.01
CA THR A 144 18.86 4.34 13.20
C THR A 144 17.82 5.38 12.78
N THR A 145 16.99 5.01 11.82
CA THR A 145 15.99 5.87 11.20
C THR A 145 14.73 5.06 10.99
N VAL A 146 13.57 5.60 11.34
CA VAL A 146 12.25 4.99 11.11
C VAL A 146 11.42 5.95 10.28
N ARG A 147 10.77 5.43 9.23
CA ARG A 147 9.85 6.18 8.39
C ARG A 147 8.49 5.51 8.41
N GLU A 148 7.52 6.26 8.86
CA GLU A 148 6.11 5.90 8.80
C GLU A 148 5.46 6.41 7.51
N GLN A 149 4.37 5.74 7.14
CA GLN A 149 3.65 6.05 5.91
C GLN A 149 2.72 7.26 6.05
N SER A 150 2.31 7.60 7.28
CA SER A 150 1.39 8.70 7.54
C SER A 150 1.67 9.44 8.84
N PRO A 151 1.35 10.74 8.94
CA PRO A 151 1.44 11.53 10.16
C PRO A 151 0.67 10.91 11.34
N MET A 152 -0.56 10.43 11.12
CA MET A 152 -1.36 9.81 12.19
C MET A 152 -0.75 8.48 12.67
N ASN A 153 -0.28 7.63 11.75
CA ASN A 153 0.42 6.40 12.13
C ASN A 153 1.73 6.70 12.85
N ARG A 154 2.46 7.75 12.45
CA ARG A 154 3.63 8.23 13.18
C ARG A 154 3.27 8.63 14.62
N GLN A 155 2.24 9.43 14.80
CA GLN A 155 1.79 9.84 16.13
C GLN A 155 1.38 8.63 16.96
N PHE A 156 0.61 7.73 16.38
CA PHE A 156 0.21 6.48 17.03
C PHE A 156 1.44 5.65 17.48
N ALA A 157 2.47 5.53 16.64
CA ALA A 157 3.69 4.80 17.00
C ALA A 157 4.44 5.46 18.18
N ILE A 158 4.44 6.79 18.27
CA ILE A 158 5.01 7.55 19.38
C ILE A 158 4.19 7.32 20.67
N ASP A 159 2.87 7.47 20.61
CA ASP A 159 1.95 7.32 21.74
C ASP A 159 1.97 5.90 22.30
N GLU A 160 2.08 4.89 21.44
CA GLU A 160 2.28 3.49 21.82
C GLU A 160 3.69 3.20 22.38
N GLY A 161 4.60 4.17 22.37
CA GLY A 161 5.96 4.03 22.87
C GLY A 161 6.84 3.08 22.07
N LEU A 162 6.59 2.96 20.76
CA LEU A 162 7.39 2.12 19.85
C LEU A 162 8.72 2.78 19.49
N CYS A 163 8.66 4.09 19.22
CA CYS A 163 9.79 4.87 18.75
C CYS A 163 9.72 6.30 19.31
N PRO A 164 10.85 6.90 19.73
CA PRO A 164 10.88 8.29 20.15
C PRO A 164 10.68 9.24 18.95
N ALA A 165 10.08 10.40 19.20
CA ALA A 165 9.63 11.33 18.18
C ALA A 165 10.75 11.84 17.25
N GLU A 166 11.97 11.99 17.78
CA GLU A 166 13.14 12.44 17.04
C GLU A 166 13.71 11.40 16.05
N LYS A 167 13.32 10.14 16.21
CA LYS A 167 13.80 9.03 15.38
C LYS A 167 12.83 8.60 14.29
N ILE A 168 11.56 8.96 14.44
CA ILE A 168 10.50 8.58 13.52
C ILE A 168 9.94 9.80 12.78
N SER A 169 9.87 9.72 11.46
CA SER A 169 9.30 10.79 10.64
C SER A 169 8.50 10.23 9.46
N VAL A 170 7.88 11.11 8.72
CA VAL A 170 7.16 10.84 7.47
C VAL A 170 7.86 11.57 6.34
N VAL A 171 7.94 10.95 5.16
CA VAL A 171 8.50 11.57 3.96
C VAL A 171 7.40 12.34 3.23
N GLY A 172 7.64 13.62 2.93
CA GLY A 172 6.63 14.47 2.30
C GLY A 172 5.35 14.52 3.14
N ILE A 173 4.21 14.28 2.51
CA ILE A 173 2.91 14.20 3.18
C ILE A 173 2.51 12.76 3.55
N GLY A 174 3.35 11.78 3.23
CA GLY A 174 3.11 10.35 3.47
C GLY A 174 3.04 9.51 2.19
N GLY A 175 2.85 8.20 2.37
CA GLY A 175 2.80 7.23 1.28
C GLY A 175 4.15 6.61 0.94
N THR A 176 4.18 5.84 -0.15
CA THR A 176 5.38 5.11 -0.62
C THR A 176 5.88 5.63 -1.96
N ILE A 177 5.32 5.09 -3.05
CA ILE A 177 5.78 5.35 -4.44
C ILE A 177 4.77 6.14 -5.28
N GLY A 178 3.62 6.49 -4.69
CA GLY A 178 2.58 7.25 -5.38
C GLY A 178 1.93 6.52 -6.57
N VAL A 179 1.32 7.31 -7.43
CA VAL A 179 0.67 6.90 -8.67
C VAL A 179 1.49 7.34 -9.88
N SER A 180 1.58 6.52 -10.92
CA SER A 180 2.19 6.93 -12.19
C SER A 180 1.14 7.65 -13.05
N LEU A 181 1.14 8.97 -13.03
CA LEU A 181 0.24 9.75 -13.87
C LEU A 181 0.56 9.56 -15.36
N GLU A 182 1.83 9.36 -15.71
CA GLU A 182 2.25 9.01 -17.06
C GLU A 182 1.54 7.73 -17.56
N GLN A 183 1.51 6.67 -16.74
CA GLN A 183 0.80 5.43 -17.09
C GLN A 183 -0.72 5.62 -17.13
N VAL A 184 -1.28 6.39 -16.18
CA VAL A 184 -2.72 6.70 -16.17
C VAL A 184 -3.15 7.45 -17.42
N ASP A 185 -2.33 8.35 -17.92
CA ASP A 185 -2.66 9.19 -19.09
C ASP A 185 -2.21 8.56 -20.43
N SER A 186 -1.57 7.38 -20.40
CA SER A 186 -1.08 6.67 -21.59
C SER A 186 -2.15 5.87 -22.34
N PHE A 187 -3.35 5.71 -21.79
CA PHE A 187 -4.44 4.95 -22.42
C PHE A 187 -5.77 5.72 -22.42
N ASP A 188 -6.65 5.40 -23.38
CA ASP A 188 -8.01 5.94 -23.42
C ASP A 188 -8.89 5.30 -22.34
N LYS A 189 -9.27 6.08 -21.33
CA LYS A 189 -10.08 5.63 -20.20
C LYS A 189 -11.50 5.22 -20.60
N ASN A 190 -12.08 5.86 -21.61
CA ASN A 190 -13.43 5.54 -22.09
C ASN A 190 -13.44 4.22 -22.87
N GLU A 191 -12.42 3.99 -23.70
CA GLU A 191 -12.21 2.71 -24.37
C GLU A 191 -11.96 1.58 -23.37
N ALA A 192 -11.09 1.80 -22.39
CA ALA A 192 -10.82 0.84 -21.31
C ALA A 192 -12.10 0.54 -20.51
N LYS A 193 -12.88 1.57 -20.12
CA LYS A 193 -14.16 1.44 -19.43
C LYS A 193 -15.11 0.54 -20.20
N SER A 194 -15.38 0.86 -21.46
CA SER A 194 -16.34 0.12 -22.29
C SER A 194 -15.89 -1.33 -22.56
N THR A 195 -14.61 -1.53 -22.82
CA THR A 195 -14.01 -2.84 -23.11
C THR A 195 -14.06 -3.76 -21.89
N LEU A 196 -13.63 -3.25 -20.74
CA LEU A 196 -13.61 -4.04 -19.50
C LEU A 196 -15.01 -4.29 -18.94
N ARG A 197 -15.95 -3.32 -19.02
CA ARG A 197 -17.33 -3.56 -18.64
C ARG A 197 -17.95 -4.68 -19.47
N ARG A 198 -17.76 -4.70 -20.78
CA ARG A 198 -18.23 -5.80 -21.65
C ARG A 198 -17.56 -7.13 -21.29
N LYS A 199 -16.24 -7.13 -21.04
CA LYS A 199 -15.49 -8.34 -20.65
C LYS A 199 -16.08 -9.01 -19.41
N TYR A 200 -16.49 -8.23 -18.43
CA TYR A 200 -17.03 -8.73 -17.16
C TYR A 200 -18.57 -8.83 -17.14
N GLY A 201 -19.26 -8.48 -18.23
CA GLY A 201 -20.72 -8.50 -18.30
C GLY A 201 -21.39 -7.36 -17.53
N ILE A 202 -20.65 -6.29 -17.22
CA ILE A 202 -21.15 -5.12 -16.51
C ILE A 202 -21.90 -4.21 -17.51
N PRO A 203 -23.12 -3.72 -17.19
CA PRO A 203 -23.84 -2.79 -18.04
C PRO A 203 -23.00 -1.55 -18.36
N VAL A 204 -22.88 -1.21 -19.67
CA VAL A 204 -22.01 -0.11 -20.10
C VAL A 204 -22.50 1.24 -19.56
N ASP A 205 -23.82 1.43 -19.49
CA ASP A 205 -24.48 2.66 -19.04
C ASP A 205 -24.85 2.62 -17.54
N GLY A 206 -24.61 1.50 -16.84
CA GLY A 206 -24.88 1.35 -15.42
C GLY A 206 -23.93 2.18 -14.55
N PHE A 207 -24.37 2.56 -13.37
CA PHE A 207 -23.52 3.23 -12.38
C PHE A 207 -22.69 2.22 -11.60
N VAL A 208 -21.38 2.40 -11.51
CA VAL A 208 -20.45 1.41 -10.94
C VAL A 208 -19.70 1.94 -9.73
N TYR A 209 -19.96 1.34 -8.57
CA TYR A 209 -19.08 1.43 -7.41
C TYR A 209 -17.96 0.40 -7.56
N GLY A 210 -16.72 0.83 -7.42
CA GLY A 210 -15.57 -0.03 -7.53
C GLY A 210 -14.80 -0.16 -6.23
N TYR A 211 -14.23 -1.31 -6.02
CA TYR A 211 -13.25 -1.58 -4.98
C TYR A 211 -12.02 -2.23 -5.59
N VAL A 212 -10.83 -1.90 -5.10
CA VAL A 212 -9.58 -2.54 -5.50
C VAL A 212 -8.78 -2.93 -4.26
N GLY A 213 -8.44 -4.22 -4.16
CA GLY A 213 -7.66 -4.76 -3.05
C GLY A 213 -8.02 -6.19 -2.72
N ARG A 214 -7.46 -6.73 -1.63
CA ARG A 214 -7.88 -8.04 -1.12
C ARG A 214 -9.31 -7.98 -0.63
N VAL A 215 -10.15 -8.88 -1.10
CA VAL A 215 -11.56 -8.98 -0.68
C VAL A 215 -11.60 -9.73 0.66
N ASN A 216 -11.62 -8.97 1.75
CA ASN A 216 -11.60 -9.52 3.11
C ASN A 216 -12.32 -8.60 4.12
N ALA A 217 -12.50 -9.11 5.34
CA ALA A 217 -13.22 -8.39 6.40
C ALA A 217 -12.52 -7.07 6.79
N ASP A 218 -11.19 -7.05 6.97
CA ASP A 218 -10.43 -5.85 7.36
C ASP A 218 -10.56 -4.68 6.36
N LYS A 219 -10.98 -4.98 5.13
CA LYS A 219 -11.19 -3.98 4.09
C LYS A 219 -12.63 -3.44 4.03
N GLY A 220 -13.46 -3.80 5.02
CA GLY A 220 -14.83 -3.31 5.13
C GLY A 220 -15.75 -3.83 4.01
N ILE A 221 -15.40 -4.99 3.41
CA ILE A 221 -16.19 -5.54 2.30
C ILE A 221 -17.57 -6.02 2.78
N ASN A 222 -17.70 -6.43 4.04
CA ASN A 222 -19.00 -6.77 4.60
C ASN A 222 -19.93 -5.55 4.62
N GLU A 223 -19.44 -4.41 5.08
CA GLU A 223 -20.19 -3.15 5.10
C GLU A 223 -20.49 -2.67 3.68
N LEU A 224 -19.54 -2.82 2.75
CA LEU A 224 -19.73 -2.44 1.36
C LEU A 224 -20.84 -3.24 0.69
N ILE A 225 -20.87 -4.57 0.84
CA ILE A 225 -21.91 -5.42 0.28
C ILE A 225 -23.25 -5.11 0.93
N THR A 226 -23.28 -4.93 2.26
CA THR A 226 -24.50 -4.58 2.99
C THR A 226 -25.08 -3.23 2.52
N ALA A 227 -24.26 -2.20 2.42
CA ALA A 227 -24.66 -0.87 1.93
C ALA A 227 -25.12 -0.93 0.47
N PHE A 228 -24.36 -1.63 -0.38
CA PHE A 228 -24.70 -1.80 -1.81
C PHE A 228 -26.06 -2.46 -2.00
N CYS A 229 -26.35 -3.56 -1.30
CA CYS A 229 -27.65 -4.24 -1.40
C CYS A 229 -28.83 -3.36 -0.97
N GLN A 230 -28.62 -2.43 -0.04
CA GLN A 230 -29.65 -1.46 0.34
C GLN A 230 -29.80 -0.36 -0.73
N LEU A 231 -28.71 0.10 -1.33
CA LEU A 231 -28.73 1.06 -2.43
C LEU A 231 -29.42 0.48 -3.66
N GLN A 232 -29.11 -0.77 -4.02
CA GLN A 232 -29.70 -1.50 -5.15
C GLN A 232 -31.23 -1.63 -5.06
N LYS A 233 -31.82 -1.71 -3.85
CA LYS A 233 -33.26 -1.70 -3.68
C LYS A 233 -33.95 -0.40 -4.09
N LYS A 234 -33.16 0.70 -4.17
CA LYS A 234 -33.66 2.03 -4.55
C LYS A 234 -33.32 2.38 -6.00
N HIS A 235 -32.25 1.81 -6.54
CA HIS A 235 -31.68 2.11 -7.85
C HIS A 235 -31.27 0.82 -8.54
N ASP A 236 -31.93 0.47 -9.63
CA ASP A 236 -31.77 -0.80 -10.35
C ASP A 236 -30.58 -0.79 -11.35
N ASP A 237 -30.01 0.38 -11.63
CA ASP A 237 -28.88 0.58 -12.54
C ASP A 237 -27.53 0.57 -11.85
N VAL A 238 -27.47 0.44 -10.49
CA VAL A 238 -26.22 0.40 -9.75
C VAL A 238 -25.56 -0.97 -9.79
N ASN A 239 -24.23 -0.96 -9.84
CA ASN A 239 -23.40 -2.17 -9.90
C ASN A 239 -22.21 -2.04 -8.94
N LEU A 240 -21.72 -3.14 -8.40
CA LEU A 240 -20.54 -3.22 -7.55
C LEU A 240 -19.48 -4.11 -8.19
N VAL A 241 -18.28 -3.58 -8.37
CA VAL A 241 -17.13 -4.32 -8.92
C VAL A 241 -16.05 -4.47 -7.86
N LEU A 242 -15.72 -5.70 -7.50
CA LEU A 242 -14.67 -6.04 -6.54
C LEU A 242 -13.45 -6.59 -7.30
N VAL A 243 -12.42 -5.75 -7.44
CA VAL A 243 -11.15 -6.12 -8.10
C VAL A 243 -10.16 -6.62 -7.06
N GLY A 244 -9.89 -7.92 -7.08
CA GLY A 244 -8.95 -8.56 -6.19
C GLY A 244 -9.32 -9.98 -5.79
N MET A 245 -8.40 -10.64 -5.09
CA MET A 245 -8.61 -12.01 -4.61
C MET A 245 -9.42 -12.03 -3.32
N LEU A 246 -10.28 -13.03 -3.18
CA LEU A 246 -10.81 -13.45 -1.89
C LEU A 246 -9.65 -13.89 -0.98
N ASP A 247 -9.68 -13.46 0.28
CA ASP A 247 -8.63 -13.75 1.26
C ASP A 247 -9.14 -14.76 2.31
N ASP A 248 -8.74 -16.00 2.14
CA ASP A 248 -9.14 -17.10 3.05
C ASP A 248 -8.58 -16.96 4.47
N ALA A 249 -7.56 -16.13 4.66
CA ALA A 249 -6.98 -15.91 5.99
C ALA A 249 -7.79 -14.94 6.86
N ASN A 250 -8.58 -14.07 6.24
CA ASN A 250 -9.50 -13.14 6.91
C ASN A 250 -10.76 -12.94 6.04
N PRO A 251 -11.57 -13.99 5.87
CA PRO A 251 -12.67 -13.98 4.92
C PRO A 251 -13.77 -12.99 5.33
N ILE A 252 -14.52 -12.53 4.34
CA ILE A 252 -15.84 -11.91 4.56
C ILE A 252 -16.81 -12.94 5.13
N THR A 253 -17.93 -12.49 5.69
CA THR A 253 -18.92 -13.40 6.26
C THR A 253 -19.46 -14.36 5.18
N PRO A 254 -19.81 -15.61 5.54
CA PRO A 254 -20.38 -16.57 4.58
C PRO A 254 -21.64 -16.04 3.89
N GLU A 255 -22.47 -15.28 4.60
CA GLU A 255 -23.66 -14.62 4.06
C GLU A 255 -23.29 -13.60 2.96
N ASN A 256 -22.36 -12.69 3.23
CA ASN A 256 -21.92 -11.69 2.23
C ASN A 256 -21.18 -12.34 1.07
N LEU A 257 -20.43 -13.42 1.31
CA LEU A 257 -19.82 -14.19 0.23
C LEU A 257 -20.86 -14.82 -0.69
N GLN A 258 -21.94 -15.35 -0.11
CA GLN A 258 -23.04 -15.92 -0.90
C GLN A 258 -23.78 -14.82 -1.70
N ILE A 259 -24.09 -13.69 -1.06
CA ILE A 259 -24.67 -12.52 -1.74
C ILE A 259 -23.78 -12.07 -2.90
N ALA A 260 -22.46 -11.94 -2.68
CA ALA A 260 -21.52 -11.50 -3.72
C ALA A 260 -21.44 -12.47 -4.93
N LYS A 261 -21.78 -13.75 -4.74
CA LYS A 261 -21.80 -14.76 -5.80
C LYS A 261 -23.13 -14.84 -6.54
N ASP A 262 -24.25 -14.59 -5.85
CA ASP A 262 -25.58 -14.82 -6.37
C ASP A 262 -26.25 -13.54 -6.91
N ASN A 263 -25.70 -12.35 -6.58
CA ASN A 263 -26.26 -11.09 -7.03
C ASN A 263 -25.68 -10.70 -8.40
N ASP A 264 -26.53 -10.64 -9.42
CA ASP A 264 -26.15 -10.31 -10.81
C ASP A 264 -25.57 -8.89 -11.00
N HIS A 265 -25.65 -8.02 -9.98
CA HIS A 265 -25.06 -6.67 -9.97
C HIS A 265 -23.74 -6.58 -9.18
N ILE A 266 -23.23 -7.72 -8.67
CA ILE A 266 -21.92 -7.77 -7.99
C ILE A 266 -20.94 -8.58 -8.81
N PHE A 267 -19.85 -7.96 -9.25
CA PHE A 267 -18.87 -8.56 -10.14
C PHE A 267 -17.53 -8.78 -9.42
N LEU A 268 -17.10 -10.03 -9.33
CA LEU A 268 -15.80 -10.43 -8.77
C LEU A 268 -14.83 -10.67 -9.92
N THR A 269 -13.85 -9.78 -10.11
CA THR A 269 -12.88 -9.93 -11.22
C THR A 269 -11.77 -10.92 -10.91
N GLY A 270 -11.56 -11.26 -9.63
CA GLY A 270 -10.36 -11.95 -9.19
C GLY A 270 -9.12 -11.06 -9.24
N ASN A 271 -7.94 -11.70 -9.19
CA ASN A 271 -6.67 -10.97 -9.22
C ASN A 271 -6.38 -10.44 -10.62
N VAL A 272 -6.00 -9.16 -10.69
CA VAL A 272 -5.56 -8.51 -11.93
C VAL A 272 -4.07 -8.17 -11.85
N PRO A 273 -3.34 -8.15 -12.97
CA PRO A 273 -1.95 -7.70 -12.99
C PRO A 273 -1.83 -6.25 -12.50
N PRO A 274 -0.79 -5.89 -11.74
CA PRO A 274 -0.58 -4.51 -11.30
C PRO A 274 -0.56 -3.47 -12.44
N SER A 275 -0.08 -3.86 -13.60
CA SER A 275 -0.06 -3.02 -14.82
C SER A 275 -1.44 -2.70 -15.37
N GLU A 276 -2.47 -3.47 -15.02
CA GLU A 276 -3.83 -3.30 -15.51
C GLU A 276 -4.76 -2.63 -14.49
N VAL A 277 -4.27 -2.33 -13.27
CA VAL A 277 -5.10 -1.79 -12.19
C VAL A 277 -5.75 -0.46 -12.60
N TYR A 278 -5.01 0.45 -13.23
CA TYR A 278 -5.56 1.75 -13.65
C TYR A 278 -6.66 1.61 -14.71
N GLN A 279 -6.49 0.66 -15.64
CA GLN A 279 -7.51 0.35 -16.63
C GLN A 279 -8.77 -0.23 -15.98
N HIS A 280 -8.60 -1.14 -14.98
CA HIS A 280 -9.74 -1.68 -14.23
C HIS A 280 -10.45 -0.59 -13.41
N MET A 281 -9.71 0.35 -12.82
CA MET A 281 -10.32 1.51 -12.15
C MET A 281 -11.16 2.36 -13.10
N SER A 282 -10.83 2.42 -14.40
CA SER A 282 -11.64 3.17 -15.37
C SER A 282 -13.07 2.63 -15.53
N MET A 283 -13.36 1.39 -15.09
CA MET A 283 -14.74 0.87 -15.07
C MET A 283 -15.65 1.59 -14.08
N PHE A 284 -15.09 2.22 -13.05
CA PHE A 284 -15.81 2.75 -11.90
C PHE A 284 -16.33 4.18 -12.16
N ASP A 285 -17.42 4.50 -11.52
CA ASP A 285 -17.90 5.88 -11.38
C ASP A 285 -17.54 6.46 -10.01
N VAL A 286 -17.33 5.59 -9.00
CA VAL A 286 -16.87 5.94 -7.66
C VAL A 286 -15.96 4.81 -7.14
N LEU A 287 -14.78 5.14 -6.60
CA LEU A 287 -14.03 4.20 -5.78
C LEU A 287 -14.58 4.20 -4.35
N THR A 288 -14.93 3.02 -3.83
CA THR A 288 -15.38 2.83 -2.45
C THR A 288 -14.41 1.91 -1.71
N HIS A 289 -13.71 2.46 -0.71
CA HIS A 289 -12.63 1.75 0.00
C HIS A 289 -12.82 1.86 1.53
N PRO A 290 -13.81 1.15 2.11
CA PRO A 290 -14.20 1.29 3.51
C PRO A 290 -13.31 0.50 4.48
N THR A 291 -12.00 0.57 4.30
CA THR A 291 -11.01 -0.20 5.07
C THR A 291 -10.95 0.21 6.53
N TYR A 292 -10.75 -0.73 7.45
CA TYR A 292 -10.57 -0.43 8.88
C TYR A 292 -9.16 0.03 9.24
N ARG A 293 -8.20 -0.20 8.36
CA ARG A 293 -6.79 0.21 8.55
C ARG A 293 -5.98 0.14 7.28
N GLU A 294 -5.08 1.09 7.13
CA GLU A 294 -4.09 1.17 6.06
C GLU A 294 -2.81 1.84 6.56
N GLY A 295 -1.70 1.61 5.87
CA GLY A 295 -0.50 2.41 6.08
C GLY A 295 -0.71 3.86 5.64
N PHE A 296 -1.17 4.03 4.38
CA PHE A 296 -1.55 5.34 3.83
C PHE A 296 -2.71 5.22 2.83
N GLY A 297 -2.76 4.14 2.03
CA GLY A 297 -3.79 3.91 1.03
C GLY A 297 -3.32 4.25 -0.39
N LYS A 298 -2.39 3.45 -0.91
CA LYS A 298 -1.90 3.58 -2.29
C LYS A 298 -3.04 3.56 -3.31
N VAL A 299 -4.03 2.70 -3.11
CA VAL A 299 -5.19 2.58 -4.00
C VAL A 299 -6.01 3.87 -4.11
N LEU A 300 -6.05 4.68 -3.05
CA LEU A 300 -6.72 5.98 -3.07
C LEU A 300 -5.95 6.98 -3.93
N GLN A 301 -4.62 6.97 -3.85
CA GLN A 301 -3.76 7.80 -4.71
C GLN A 301 -3.92 7.39 -6.19
N GLU A 302 -4.01 6.10 -6.47
CA GLU A 302 -4.23 5.54 -7.80
C GLU A 302 -5.59 5.97 -8.35
N ALA A 303 -6.64 5.89 -7.54
CA ALA A 303 -7.98 6.37 -7.92
C ALA A 303 -8.03 7.88 -8.19
N MET A 304 -7.37 8.69 -7.36
CA MET A 304 -7.20 10.12 -7.61
C MET A 304 -6.48 10.37 -8.94
N GLY A 305 -5.43 9.61 -9.22
CA GLY A 305 -4.69 9.68 -10.49
C GLY A 305 -5.57 9.34 -11.69
N VAL A 306 -6.42 8.34 -11.60
CA VAL A 306 -7.39 7.99 -12.65
C VAL A 306 -8.47 9.06 -12.80
N GLY A 307 -8.73 9.85 -11.75
CA GLY A 307 -9.76 10.91 -11.71
C GLY A 307 -11.09 10.39 -11.17
N LEU A 308 -11.05 9.41 -10.26
CA LEU A 308 -12.26 8.89 -9.62
C LEU A 308 -12.59 9.68 -8.34
N PRO A 309 -13.86 9.94 -8.07
CA PRO A 309 -14.31 10.34 -6.73
C PRO A 309 -14.15 9.17 -5.77
N ILE A 310 -13.85 9.47 -4.50
CA ILE A 310 -13.49 8.47 -3.51
C ILE A 310 -14.41 8.55 -2.30
N ILE A 311 -14.88 7.39 -1.85
CA ILE A 311 -15.45 7.18 -0.51
C ILE A 311 -14.49 6.28 0.25
N THR A 312 -14.01 6.73 1.43
CA THR A 312 -13.13 5.92 2.28
C THR A 312 -13.38 6.20 3.77
N THR A 313 -12.81 5.41 4.66
CA THR A 313 -13.02 5.53 6.09
C THR A 313 -12.18 6.64 6.75
N ASN A 314 -12.71 7.19 7.83
CA ASN A 314 -12.01 8.17 8.69
C ASN A 314 -11.08 7.44 9.69
N VAL A 315 -10.09 6.73 9.16
CA VAL A 315 -9.06 6.04 9.96
C VAL A 315 -7.67 6.51 9.55
N PRO A 316 -6.63 6.32 10.40
CA PRO A 316 -5.25 6.67 10.06
C PRO A 316 -4.81 6.09 8.72
N GLY A 317 -4.14 6.89 7.92
CA GLY A 317 -3.75 6.59 6.55
C GLY A 317 -4.78 7.08 5.53
N PRO A 318 -5.91 6.41 5.31
CA PRO A 318 -6.95 6.82 4.35
C PRO A 318 -7.44 8.25 4.52
N SER A 319 -7.73 8.69 5.75
CA SER A 319 -8.22 10.04 6.03
C SER A 319 -7.17 11.14 5.77
N GLU A 320 -5.91 10.78 5.58
CA GLU A 320 -4.82 11.72 5.28
C GLU A 320 -4.56 11.83 3.77
N VAL A 321 -4.99 10.83 2.99
CA VAL A 321 -4.93 10.88 1.53
C VAL A 321 -5.97 11.83 0.96
N VAL A 322 -7.19 11.81 1.50
CA VAL A 322 -8.31 12.63 1.05
C VAL A 322 -8.54 13.83 1.97
N GLU A 323 -8.96 14.94 1.41
CA GLU A 323 -9.53 16.07 2.14
C GLU A 323 -11.05 15.91 2.10
N ASN A 324 -11.66 15.69 3.30
CA ASN A 324 -13.09 15.35 3.40
C ASN A 324 -13.99 16.42 2.79
N GLY A 325 -14.90 16.03 1.92
CA GLY A 325 -15.82 16.93 1.21
C GLY A 325 -15.19 17.72 0.08
N VAL A 326 -13.87 17.59 -0.16
CA VAL A 326 -13.14 18.32 -1.21
C VAL A 326 -12.54 17.36 -2.24
N SER A 327 -11.67 16.42 -1.83
CA SER A 327 -11.00 15.46 -2.73
C SER A 327 -11.38 14.01 -2.47
N GLY A 328 -12.32 13.79 -1.57
CA GLY A 328 -12.92 12.50 -1.21
C GLY A 328 -13.92 12.70 -0.10
N VAL A 329 -14.65 11.65 0.22
CA VAL A 329 -15.65 11.64 1.30
C VAL A 329 -15.27 10.59 2.33
N LEU A 330 -15.30 10.98 3.61
CA LEU A 330 -14.99 10.10 4.72
C LEU A 330 -16.27 9.53 5.34
N VAL A 331 -16.21 8.25 5.67
CA VAL A 331 -17.24 7.51 6.40
C VAL A 331 -16.66 6.95 7.71
N LYS A 332 -17.51 6.62 8.65
CA LYS A 332 -17.11 5.88 9.85
C LYS A 332 -16.76 4.44 9.46
N ASP A 333 -15.74 3.90 10.09
CA ASP A 333 -15.43 2.47 9.96
C ASP A 333 -16.53 1.64 10.64
N HIS A 334 -16.72 0.40 10.16
CA HIS A 334 -17.76 -0.51 10.65
C HIS A 334 -19.21 0.04 10.60
N ASP A 335 -19.49 1.04 9.74
CA ASP A 335 -20.81 1.68 9.65
C ASP A 335 -21.33 1.59 8.19
N SER A 336 -22.11 0.55 7.91
CA SER A 336 -22.74 0.35 6.59
C SER A 336 -23.83 1.39 6.30
N ALA A 337 -24.42 2.02 7.33
CA ALA A 337 -25.47 3.03 7.15
C ALA A 337 -24.87 4.36 6.71
N ASP A 338 -23.76 4.79 7.33
CA ASP A 338 -23.01 5.99 6.91
C ASP A 338 -22.43 5.78 5.51
N LEU A 339 -21.91 4.57 5.23
CA LEU A 339 -21.43 4.22 3.90
C LEU A 339 -22.55 4.31 2.84
N LEU A 340 -23.73 3.77 3.12
CA LEU A 340 -24.89 3.87 2.24
C LEU A 340 -25.28 5.33 1.96
N GLU A 341 -25.32 6.18 2.98
CA GLU A 341 -25.63 7.60 2.83
C GLU A 341 -24.67 8.28 1.86
N LYS A 342 -23.37 8.02 1.97
CA LYS A 342 -22.35 8.62 1.10
C LYS A 342 -22.34 8.01 -0.31
N MET A 343 -22.66 6.72 -0.44
CA MET A 343 -22.88 6.11 -1.74
C MET A 343 -24.10 6.75 -2.42
N GLU A 344 -25.22 6.91 -1.73
CA GLU A 344 -26.41 7.55 -2.29
C GLU A 344 -26.16 9.01 -2.69
N LEU A 345 -25.42 9.79 -1.88
CA LEU A 345 -25.00 11.14 -2.21
C LEU A 345 -24.19 11.17 -3.54
N MET A 346 -23.21 10.28 -3.66
CA MET A 346 -22.38 10.19 -4.87
C MET A 346 -23.16 9.74 -6.11
N TYR A 347 -24.22 8.96 -5.94
CA TYR A 347 -25.12 8.57 -7.04
C TYR A 347 -25.97 9.75 -7.50
N GLN A 348 -26.62 10.44 -6.56
CA GLN A 348 -27.62 11.48 -6.85
C GLN A 348 -27.02 12.79 -7.33
N ASP A 349 -25.88 13.20 -6.79
CA ASP A 349 -25.26 14.51 -7.07
C ASP A 349 -24.05 14.37 -8.00
N ALA A 350 -24.31 14.43 -9.31
CA ALA A 350 -23.28 14.32 -10.34
C ALA A 350 -22.30 15.51 -10.31
N GLU A 351 -22.76 16.70 -9.97
CA GLU A 351 -21.91 17.90 -9.93
C GLU A 351 -20.94 17.82 -8.76
N TYR A 352 -21.44 17.45 -7.58
CA TYR A 352 -20.61 17.21 -6.41
C TYR A 352 -19.57 16.09 -6.67
N ARG A 353 -20.01 14.96 -7.22
CA ARG A 353 -19.15 13.84 -7.59
C ARG A 353 -18.02 14.26 -8.53
N MET A 354 -18.32 15.04 -9.56
CA MET A 354 -17.31 15.56 -10.50
C MET A 354 -16.36 16.55 -9.83
N SER A 355 -16.83 17.39 -8.91
CA SER A 355 -16.00 18.33 -8.16
C SER A 355 -14.98 17.60 -7.30
N ILE A 356 -15.40 16.57 -6.57
CA ILE A 356 -14.55 15.68 -5.76
C ILE A 356 -13.48 15.00 -6.63
N ALA A 357 -13.88 14.44 -7.78
CA ALA A 357 -12.95 13.77 -8.71
C ALA A 357 -11.87 14.73 -9.23
N LYS A 358 -12.28 15.94 -9.65
CA LYS A 358 -11.36 16.98 -10.14
C LYS A 358 -10.35 17.44 -9.07
N ALA A 359 -10.82 17.67 -7.86
CA ALA A 359 -9.97 18.06 -6.74
C ALA A 359 -9.03 16.91 -6.35
N GLY A 360 -9.51 15.65 -6.35
CA GLY A 360 -8.70 14.46 -6.14
C GLY A 360 -7.59 14.33 -7.18
N ARG A 361 -7.89 14.47 -8.47
CA ARG A 361 -6.88 14.46 -9.54
C ARG A 361 -5.82 15.55 -9.32
N LYS A 362 -6.23 16.77 -9.00
CA LYS A 362 -5.32 17.87 -8.72
C LYS A 362 -4.40 17.57 -7.52
N ARG A 363 -4.94 16.91 -6.48
CA ARG A 363 -4.16 16.49 -5.31
C ARG A 363 -3.13 15.41 -5.69
N ALA A 364 -3.49 14.45 -6.56
CA ALA A 364 -2.56 13.45 -7.08
C ALA A 364 -1.42 14.10 -7.86
N GLU A 365 -1.70 15.04 -8.75
CA GLU A 365 -0.70 15.82 -9.50
C GLU A 365 0.25 16.61 -8.61
N THR A 366 -0.25 17.12 -7.48
CA THR A 366 0.54 17.99 -6.60
C THR A 366 1.42 17.20 -5.64
N TYR A 367 0.94 16.05 -5.14
CA TYR A 367 1.59 15.36 -4.02
C TYR A 367 1.93 13.89 -4.27
N PHE A 368 1.17 13.20 -5.13
CA PHE A 368 1.21 11.75 -5.24
C PHE A 368 1.75 11.25 -6.57
N ASP A 369 2.11 12.14 -7.51
CA ASP A 369 2.75 11.68 -8.73
C ASP A 369 4.08 11.01 -8.41
N ARG A 370 4.31 9.86 -9.04
CA ARG A 370 5.46 9.00 -8.76
C ARG A 370 6.80 9.72 -8.78
N PRO A 371 7.13 10.58 -9.77
CA PRO A 371 8.38 11.34 -9.76
C PRO A 371 8.55 12.20 -8.51
N ILE A 372 7.47 12.86 -8.04
CA ILE A 372 7.50 13.70 -6.83
C ILE A 372 7.79 12.84 -5.60
N MET A 373 7.08 11.72 -5.46
CA MET A 373 7.23 10.82 -4.32
C MET A 373 8.63 10.20 -4.26
N LEU A 374 9.14 9.75 -5.40
CA LEU A 374 10.49 9.16 -5.50
C LEU A 374 11.59 10.19 -5.21
N ASN A 375 11.41 11.44 -5.65
CA ASN A 375 12.34 12.51 -5.34
C ASN A 375 12.35 12.84 -3.84
N ASN A 376 11.19 12.94 -3.21
CA ASN A 376 11.08 13.15 -1.76
C ASN A 376 11.81 12.05 -0.96
N ILE A 377 11.75 10.79 -1.41
CA ILE A 377 12.44 9.67 -0.76
C ILE A 377 13.95 9.79 -0.96
N LEU A 378 14.40 10.17 -2.15
CA LEU A 378 15.82 10.40 -2.45
C LEU A 378 16.39 11.52 -1.57
N GLU A 379 15.72 12.65 -1.50
CA GLU A 379 16.13 13.81 -0.68
C GLU A 379 16.18 13.44 0.83
N ASP A 380 15.17 12.72 1.33
CA ASP A 380 15.14 12.26 2.72
C ASP A 380 16.30 11.31 3.04
N LEU A 381 16.61 10.39 2.13
CA LEU A 381 17.74 9.48 2.31
C LEU A 381 19.06 10.22 2.24
N ASN A 382 19.25 11.11 1.27
CA ASN A 382 20.46 11.95 1.15
C ASN A 382 20.68 12.78 2.44
N LYS A 383 19.63 13.45 2.91
CA LYS A 383 19.66 14.20 4.18
C LYS A 383 20.03 13.31 5.37
N THR A 384 19.49 12.11 5.42
CA THR A 384 19.77 11.14 6.50
C THR A 384 21.24 10.70 6.48
N LEU A 385 21.85 10.62 5.31
CA LEU A 385 23.26 10.23 5.12
C LEU A 385 24.22 11.39 5.19
N GLY A 386 23.74 12.63 5.11
CA GLY A 386 24.57 13.84 5.08
C GLY A 386 25.27 14.07 3.74
N VAL A 387 24.63 13.69 2.65
CA VAL A 387 25.13 13.85 1.26
C VAL A 387 24.19 14.69 0.42
#